data_963e152902bcc050225e7922c851061c
#
_entry.id   963e152902bcc050225e7922c851061c
#
_cell.length_a   1.000
_cell.length_b   1.000
_cell.length_c   1.000
_cell.angle_alpha   90.00
_cell.angle_beta   90.00
_cell.angle_gamma   90.00
#
_symmetry.space_group_name_H-M   'P 1'
#
loop_
_entity.id
_entity.type
_entity.pdbx_description
1 polymer ?
#
loop_
_entity_poly.entity_id
_entity_poly.type
_entity_poly.pdbx_seq_one_letter_code
_entity_poly.pdbx_strand_id
1 'polypeptide(L)'
;MAIYQQKRLPPATIKADRAALLALKELADYAPSNAALSVEAISALEEQLRKAEEVEILATKALAATRDAHDAAGWALHNAMLNVKSTVSGQYGYDSDAVQALGLKKKRDHRRPTRRRTTPST
;
A
#
# COMPACT_ATOMS: atom_id res chain seq x y z
N MET A 1 -7.53 19.20 23.52
CA MET A 1 -7.15 17.86 24.03
C MET A 1 -6.04 17.30 23.16
N ALA A 2 -4.90 16.99 23.75
CA ALA A 2 -3.87 16.28 23.03
C ALA A 2 -4.34 14.85 22.77
N ILE A 3 -4.48 14.48 21.49
CA ILE A 3 -4.76 13.10 21.11
C ILE A 3 -3.42 12.36 21.23
N TYR A 4 -3.27 11.61 22.30
CA TYR A 4 -2.13 10.72 22.42
C TYR A 4 -2.30 9.58 21.44
N GLN A 5 -1.46 9.53 20.42
CA GLN A 5 -1.38 8.36 19.56
C GLN A 5 -0.75 7.23 20.36
N GLN A 6 -1.59 6.42 20.96
CA GLN A 6 -1.13 5.20 21.62
C GLN A 6 -0.64 4.22 20.56
N LYS A 7 0.43 3.51 20.88
CA LYS A 7 0.90 2.42 20.02
C LYS A 7 -0.21 1.38 19.85
N ARG A 8 -0.28 0.81 18.66
CA ARG A 8 -1.20 -0.30 18.39
C ARG A 8 -0.91 -1.47 19.34
N LEU A 9 -1.95 -1.99 19.95
CA LEU A 9 -1.81 -3.17 20.82
C LEU A 9 -1.43 -4.40 19.98
N PRO A 10 -0.53 -5.25 20.50
CA PRO A 10 -0.23 -6.52 19.84
C PRO A 10 -1.46 -7.42 19.77
N PRO A 11 -1.61 -8.22 18.69
CA PRO A 11 -2.74 -9.15 18.60
C PRO A 11 -2.88 -10.12 19.77
N ALA A 12 -1.75 -10.52 20.37
CA ALA A 12 -1.75 -11.39 21.55
C ALA A 12 -2.44 -10.74 22.75
N THR A 13 -2.24 -9.43 22.95
CA THR A 13 -2.89 -8.68 24.03
C THR A 13 -4.40 -8.61 23.81
N ILE A 14 -4.83 -8.33 22.60
CA ILE A 14 -6.26 -8.30 22.24
C ILE A 14 -6.90 -9.68 22.44
N LYS A 15 -6.22 -10.73 22.04
CA LYS A 15 -6.70 -12.11 22.23
C LYS A 15 -6.85 -12.45 23.70
N ALA A 16 -5.87 -12.05 24.52
CA ALA A 16 -5.92 -12.29 25.97
C ALA A 16 -7.06 -11.49 26.62
N ASP A 17 -7.29 -10.26 26.20
CA ASP A 17 -8.37 -9.42 26.71
C ASP A 17 -9.74 -10.00 26.33
N ARG A 18 -9.89 -10.51 25.13
CA ARG A 18 -11.13 -11.17 24.70
C ARG A 18 -11.41 -12.45 25.50
N ALA A 19 -10.36 -13.23 25.76
CA ALA A 19 -10.48 -14.42 26.60
C ALA A 19 -10.87 -14.04 28.03
N ALA A 20 -10.28 -12.98 28.58
CA ALA A 20 -10.62 -12.47 29.90
C ALA A 20 -12.08 -11.99 29.96
N LEU A 21 -12.57 -11.35 28.90
CA LEU A 21 -13.97 -10.92 28.83
C LEU A 21 -14.93 -12.12 28.81
N LEU A 22 -14.60 -13.18 28.09
CA LEU A 22 -15.40 -14.43 28.10
C LEU A 22 -15.47 -15.04 29.51
N ALA A 23 -14.32 -15.05 30.19
CA ALA A 23 -14.27 -15.53 31.57
C ALA A 23 -15.09 -14.63 32.50
N LEU A 24 -15.06 -13.33 32.30
CA LEU A 24 -15.83 -12.36 33.07
C LEU A 24 -17.34 -12.63 32.95
N LYS A 25 -17.82 -12.96 31.75
CA LYS A 25 -19.22 -13.27 31.51
C LYS A 25 -19.72 -14.50 32.28
N GLU A 26 -18.80 -15.40 32.66
CA GLU A 26 -19.12 -16.59 33.46
C GLU A 26 -19.21 -16.28 34.95
N LEU A 27 -18.78 -15.09 35.39
CA LEU A 27 -18.85 -14.70 36.81
C LEU A 27 -20.23 -14.10 37.10
N ALA A 28 -21.13 -14.94 37.61
CA ALA A 28 -22.53 -14.56 37.84
C ALA A 28 -22.71 -13.45 38.89
N ASP A 29 -21.79 -13.34 39.86
CA ASP A 29 -21.82 -12.38 40.95
C ASP A 29 -20.95 -11.15 40.75
N TYR A 30 -20.43 -10.93 39.53
CA TYR A 30 -19.68 -9.73 39.21
C TYR A 30 -20.59 -8.51 39.24
N ALA A 31 -20.32 -7.59 40.19
CA ALA A 31 -21.13 -6.40 40.39
C ALA A 31 -20.22 -5.20 40.69
N PRO A 32 -19.64 -4.58 39.65
CA PRO A 32 -18.74 -3.44 39.86
C PRO A 32 -19.52 -2.20 40.30
N SER A 33 -18.92 -1.39 41.19
CA SER A 33 -19.48 -0.11 41.57
C SER A 33 -19.39 0.95 40.44
N ASN A 34 -18.41 0.80 39.55
CA ASN A 34 -18.26 1.66 38.39
C ASN A 34 -19.00 1.06 37.20
N ALA A 35 -20.04 1.77 36.72
CA ALA A 35 -20.85 1.33 35.59
C ALA A 35 -20.04 1.14 34.29
N ALA A 36 -18.95 1.87 34.14
CA ALA A 36 -18.06 1.71 32.98
C ALA A 36 -17.33 0.38 32.95
N LEU A 37 -17.30 -0.35 34.05
CA LEU A 37 -16.68 -1.66 34.19
C LEU A 37 -17.72 -2.80 34.17
N SER A 38 -18.97 -2.51 33.88
CA SER A 38 -20.01 -3.53 33.74
C SER A 38 -19.74 -4.42 32.54
N VAL A 39 -20.27 -5.65 32.57
CA VAL A 39 -20.12 -6.58 31.44
C VAL A 39 -20.69 -5.97 30.16
N GLU A 40 -21.81 -5.27 30.25
CA GLU A 40 -22.43 -4.61 29.10
C GLU A 40 -21.54 -3.52 28.51
N ALA A 41 -20.95 -2.68 29.39
CA ALA A 41 -20.05 -1.61 28.96
C ALA A 41 -18.78 -2.15 28.28
N ILE A 42 -18.17 -3.17 28.87
CA ILE A 42 -16.98 -3.81 28.31
C ILE A 42 -17.31 -4.56 27.00
N SER A 43 -18.45 -5.22 26.95
CA SER A 43 -18.92 -5.88 25.73
C SER A 43 -19.16 -4.89 24.60
N ALA A 44 -19.64 -3.68 24.91
CA ALA A 44 -19.79 -2.60 23.93
C ALA A 44 -18.44 -2.14 23.36
N LEU A 45 -17.41 -2.06 24.21
CA LEU A 45 -16.05 -1.73 23.76
C LEU A 45 -15.48 -2.82 22.86
N GLU A 46 -15.71 -4.09 23.18
CA GLU A 46 -15.28 -5.21 22.35
C GLU A 46 -15.97 -5.18 20.98
N GLU A 47 -17.25 -4.84 20.96
CA GLU A 47 -17.99 -4.71 19.70
C GLU A 47 -17.46 -3.56 18.84
N GLN A 48 -17.10 -2.43 19.47
CA GLN A 48 -16.46 -1.32 18.76
C GLN A 48 -15.13 -1.75 18.12
N LEU A 49 -14.33 -2.53 18.85
CA LEU A 49 -13.07 -3.06 18.33
C LEU A 49 -13.34 -3.99 17.15
N ARG A 50 -14.31 -4.86 17.24
CA ARG A 50 -14.67 -5.79 16.16
C ARG A 50 -15.09 -5.05 14.90
N LYS A 51 -15.90 -4.01 15.02
CA LYS A 51 -16.30 -3.18 13.89
C LYS A 51 -15.12 -2.45 13.27
N ALA A 52 -14.22 -1.93 14.10
CA ALA A 52 -13.01 -1.27 13.61
C ALA A 52 -12.10 -2.25 12.86
N GLU A 53 -11.97 -3.49 13.33
CA GLU A 53 -11.21 -4.54 12.64
C GLU A 53 -11.82 -4.87 11.27
N GLU A 54 -13.14 -4.95 11.18
CA GLU A 54 -13.84 -5.21 9.92
C GLU A 54 -13.60 -4.08 8.92
N VAL A 55 -13.69 -2.82 9.36
CA VAL A 55 -13.42 -1.66 8.53
C VAL A 55 -11.97 -1.67 8.04
N GLU A 56 -11.02 -2.03 8.90
CA GLU A 56 -9.61 -2.11 8.52
C GLU A 56 -9.37 -3.19 7.46
N ILE A 57 -10.00 -4.36 7.61
CA ILE A 57 -9.90 -5.44 6.63
C ILE A 57 -10.44 -4.98 5.27
N LEU A 58 -11.60 -4.32 5.26
CA LEU A 58 -12.19 -3.81 4.03
C LEU A 58 -11.34 -2.72 3.40
N ALA A 59 -10.76 -1.84 4.21
CA ALA A 59 -9.87 -0.77 3.73
C ALA A 59 -8.59 -1.35 3.13
N THR A 60 -8.04 -2.42 3.74
CA THR A 60 -6.85 -3.11 3.23
C THR A 60 -7.14 -3.74 1.86
N LYS A 61 -8.30 -4.38 1.70
CA LYS A 61 -8.72 -4.93 0.41
C LYS A 61 -8.94 -3.85 -0.64
N ALA A 62 -9.56 -2.74 -0.25
CA ALA A 62 -9.76 -1.61 -1.15
C ALA A 62 -8.43 -0.98 -1.59
N LEU A 63 -7.46 -0.88 -0.67
CA LEU A 63 -6.13 -0.38 -0.98
C LEU A 63 -5.41 -1.29 -1.97
N ALA A 64 -5.49 -2.61 -1.78
CA ALA A 64 -4.89 -3.58 -2.68
C ALA A 64 -5.48 -3.46 -4.09
N ALA A 65 -6.81 -3.36 -4.20
CA ALA A 65 -7.49 -3.17 -5.48
C ALA A 65 -7.09 -1.85 -6.15
N THR A 66 -6.97 -0.77 -5.36
CA THR A 66 -6.54 0.54 -5.86
C THR A 66 -5.10 0.48 -6.37
N ARG A 67 -4.21 -0.21 -5.66
CA ARG A 67 -2.81 -0.39 -6.10
C ARG A 67 -2.74 -1.18 -7.41
N ASP A 68 -3.53 -2.24 -7.53
CA ASP A 68 -3.58 -3.04 -8.76
C ASP A 68 -4.09 -2.20 -9.94
N ALA A 69 -5.11 -1.37 -9.72
CA ALA A 69 -5.63 -0.46 -10.75
C ALA A 69 -4.59 0.58 -11.15
N HIS A 70 -3.86 1.13 -10.18
CA HIS A 70 -2.76 2.08 -10.44
C HIS A 70 -1.67 1.41 -11.28
N ASP A 71 -1.26 0.21 -10.92
CA ASP A 71 -0.22 -0.52 -11.65
C ASP A 71 -0.66 -0.82 -13.08
N ALA A 72 -1.90 -1.28 -13.26
CA ALA A 72 -2.45 -1.56 -14.59
C ALA A 72 -2.52 -0.30 -15.46
N ALA A 73 -2.98 0.82 -14.88
CA ALA A 73 -3.03 2.10 -15.58
C ALA A 73 -1.62 2.61 -15.92
N GLY A 74 -0.66 2.42 -15.01
CA GLY A 74 0.74 2.77 -15.24
C GLY A 74 1.34 2.01 -16.41
N TRP A 75 1.12 0.71 -16.47
CA TRP A 75 1.57 -0.12 -17.59
C TRP A 75 0.89 0.26 -18.90
N ALA A 76 -0.40 0.55 -18.89
CA ALA A 76 -1.13 1.00 -20.08
C ALA A 76 -0.56 2.30 -20.62
N LEU A 77 -0.31 3.26 -19.75
CA LEU A 77 0.33 4.54 -20.14
C LEU A 77 1.74 4.31 -20.67
N HIS A 78 2.54 3.54 -19.97
CA HIS A 78 3.92 3.27 -20.37
C HIS A 78 3.98 2.63 -21.76
N ASN A 79 3.18 1.60 -22.00
CA ASN A 79 3.12 0.93 -23.30
C ASN A 79 2.64 1.87 -24.41
N ALA A 80 1.64 2.70 -24.12
CA ALA A 80 1.17 3.71 -25.07
C ALA A 80 2.26 4.73 -25.36
N MET A 81 3.01 5.18 -24.37
CA MET A 81 4.11 6.14 -24.57
C MET A 81 5.27 5.56 -25.36
N LEU A 82 5.56 4.26 -25.20
CA LEU A 82 6.54 3.59 -26.07
C LEU A 82 6.11 3.66 -27.53
N ASN A 83 4.84 3.41 -27.80
CA ASN A 83 4.29 3.51 -29.16
C ASN A 83 4.27 4.95 -29.68
N VAL A 84 3.94 5.92 -28.81
CA VAL A 84 3.97 7.36 -29.14
C VAL A 84 5.38 7.79 -29.53
N LYS A 85 6.38 7.40 -28.74
CA LYS A 85 7.78 7.74 -29.01
C LYS A 85 8.24 7.19 -30.36
N SER A 86 7.87 5.94 -30.67
CA SER A 86 8.15 5.33 -31.97
C SER A 86 7.45 6.08 -33.10
N THR A 87 6.18 6.46 -32.92
CA THR A 87 5.40 7.19 -33.91
C THR A 87 5.98 8.59 -34.16
N VAL A 88 6.37 9.29 -33.09
CA VAL A 88 6.99 10.62 -33.21
C VAL A 88 8.33 10.53 -33.93
N SER A 89 9.14 9.54 -33.61
CA SER A 89 10.42 9.31 -34.32
C SER A 89 10.20 9.08 -35.80
N GLY A 90 9.16 8.33 -36.17
CA GLY A 90 8.82 8.08 -37.59
C GLY A 90 8.26 9.32 -38.28
N GLN A 91 7.45 10.12 -37.57
CA GLN A 91 6.79 11.31 -38.15
C GLN A 91 7.72 12.51 -38.27
N TYR A 92 8.54 12.77 -37.26
CA TYR A 92 9.37 13.97 -37.18
C TYR A 92 10.86 13.72 -37.46
N GLY A 93 11.28 12.47 -37.51
CA GLY A 93 12.66 12.04 -37.68
C GLY A 93 13.39 11.84 -36.36
N TYR A 94 14.42 10.99 -36.37
CA TYR A 94 15.12 10.56 -35.15
C TYR A 94 16.01 11.66 -34.55
N ASP A 95 16.34 12.70 -35.31
CA ASP A 95 17.16 13.84 -34.83
C ASP A 95 16.31 15.10 -34.60
N SER A 96 14.98 14.98 -34.56
CA SER A 96 14.09 16.12 -34.39
C SER A 96 14.05 16.60 -32.94
N ASP A 97 13.68 17.87 -32.75
CA ASP A 97 13.45 18.43 -31.42
C ASP A 97 12.24 17.80 -30.74
N ALA A 98 11.26 17.32 -31.55
CA ALA A 98 10.09 16.58 -31.01
C ALA A 98 10.52 15.30 -30.32
N VAL A 99 11.47 14.55 -30.86
CA VAL A 99 12.03 13.34 -30.24
C VAL A 99 12.75 13.70 -28.93
N GLN A 100 13.53 14.77 -28.94
CA GLN A 100 14.23 15.24 -27.73
C GLN A 100 13.23 15.67 -26.63
N ALA A 101 12.14 16.36 -27.02
CA ALA A 101 11.11 16.81 -26.08
C ALA A 101 10.44 15.67 -25.33
N LEU A 102 10.36 14.47 -25.93
CA LEU A 102 9.80 13.26 -25.31
C LEU A 102 10.83 12.51 -24.44
N GLY A 103 11.99 13.09 -24.19
CA GLY A 103 13.04 12.49 -23.37
C GLY A 103 13.90 11.47 -24.11
N LEU A 104 13.74 11.31 -25.42
CA LEU A 104 14.58 10.45 -26.23
C LEU A 104 15.85 11.20 -26.64
N LYS A 105 16.96 10.48 -26.72
CA LYS A 105 18.19 11.04 -27.30
C LYS A 105 18.03 11.11 -28.79
N LYS A 106 18.50 12.23 -29.40
CA LYS A 106 18.61 12.31 -30.83
C LYS A 106 19.56 11.22 -31.33
N LYS A 107 19.30 10.70 -32.53
CA LYS A 107 20.12 9.63 -33.12
C LYS A 107 21.61 10.00 -33.16
N ARG A 108 21.92 11.25 -33.41
CA ARG A 108 23.32 11.79 -33.45
C ARG A 108 24.00 11.74 -32.09
N ASP A 109 23.21 11.71 -30.97
CA ASP A 109 23.73 11.72 -29.61
C ASP A 109 23.88 10.30 -29.04
N HIS A 110 23.47 9.28 -29.80
CA HIS A 110 23.64 7.89 -29.39
C HIS A 110 25.07 7.45 -29.53
N ARG A 111 25.69 7.01 -28.42
CA ARG A 111 27.03 6.46 -28.47
C ARG A 111 26.95 4.99 -28.94
N ARG A 112 27.87 4.59 -29.81
CA ARG A 112 28.05 3.19 -30.15
C ARG A 112 28.40 2.41 -28.87
N PRO A 113 27.79 1.23 -28.64
CA PRO A 113 28.23 0.40 -27.53
C PRO A 113 29.71 0.04 -27.72
N THR A 114 30.53 0.45 -26.75
CA THR A 114 31.93 0.08 -26.74
C THR A 114 32.05 -1.40 -26.39
N ARG A 115 32.61 -2.16 -27.31
CA ARG A 115 32.92 -3.55 -27.06
C ARG A 115 33.92 -3.62 -25.90
N ARG A 116 33.54 -4.28 -24.82
CA ARG A 116 34.40 -4.47 -23.67
C ARG A 116 35.65 -5.24 -24.18
N ARG A 117 36.79 -4.59 -24.12
CA ARG A 117 38.04 -5.23 -24.50
C ARG A 117 38.32 -6.31 -23.47
N THR A 118 38.17 -7.58 -23.85
CA THR A 118 38.63 -8.68 -23.05
C THR A 118 40.15 -8.66 -23.13
N THR A 119 40.82 -8.32 -22.05
CA THR A 119 42.23 -8.49 -21.93
C THR A 119 42.52 -10.03 -21.99
N PRO A 120 43.34 -10.49 -22.96
CA PRO A 120 43.70 -11.90 -22.94
C PRO A 120 44.48 -12.20 -21.67
N SER A 121 43.98 -13.15 -20.88
CA SER A 121 44.71 -13.65 -19.73
C SER A 121 45.91 -14.43 -20.23
N THR A 122 47.10 -13.91 -19.97
CA THR A 122 48.33 -14.66 -20.14
C THR A 122 48.51 -15.63 -19.00
#